data_d981fd583b82c5eacf3d56c2ef6b0c17
#
_entry.id   d981fd583b82c5eacf3d56c2ef6b0c17
#
_cell.length_a   1.000
_cell.length_b   1.000
_cell.length_c   1.000
_cell.angle_alpha   90.00
_cell.angle_beta   90.00
_cell.angle_gamma   90.00
#
_symmetry.space_group_name_H-M   'P 1'
#
loop_
_entity.id
_entity.type
_entity.pdbx_description
1 polymer ?
#
loop_
_entity_poly.entity_id
_entity_poly.type
_entity_poly.pdbx_seq_one_letter_code
_entity_poly.pdbx_strand_id
1 'polypeptide(L)'
;MFGSKKDKFYSDRQDSERSLISESVSIEGTVTSSGAIDIAGLVKGPVNSKEVIIKDTGSVTGSIESDRCEIYGHMEGKVNAQQIVVGSTGVVKGDLVFGETLRTEEGTFFGS
;
A
#
# COMPACT_ATOMS: atom_id res chain seq x y z
N MET A 1 12.52 -17.61 3.25
CA MET A 1 12.54 -17.39 3.31
C MET A 1 12.33 -16.89 3.36
N PHE A 2 12.20 -16.84 3.08
CA PHE A 2 12.05 -16.29 3.08
C PHE A 2 12.27 -15.82 3.00
N GLY A 3 12.22 -15.91 2.95
CA GLY A 3 12.62 -15.52 2.79
C GLY A 3 12.79 -15.17 2.44
N SER A 4 12.98 -15.37 2.39
CA SER A 4 13.38 -15.15 2.00
C SER A 4 13.46 -14.92 1.53
N LYS A 5 13.61 -14.97 1.37
CA LYS A 5 13.70 -14.97 0.79
C LYS A 5 13.66 -14.58 0.27
N LYS A 6 13.62 -14.48 0.03
CA LYS A 6 13.48 -14.25 -0.60
C LYS A 6 13.09 -13.84 -0.99
N ASP A 7 12.97 -13.78 -1.12
CA ASP A 7 12.57 -13.49 -1.56
C ASP A 7 12.12 -13.08 -2.10
N LYS A 8 12.00 -13.17 -2.49
CA LYS A 8 11.82 -12.84 -3.08
C LYS A 8 10.99 -12.37 -3.77
N PHE A 9 10.52 -12.18 -3.81
CA PHE A 9 9.81 -11.60 -4.41
C PHE A 9 10.18 -10.59 -5.23
N TYR A 10 10.49 -10.35 -5.55
CA TYR A 10 10.90 -9.46 -6.23
C TYR A 10 11.17 -9.66 -7.35
N SER A 11 10.72 -9.65 -7.85
CA SER A 11 10.88 -9.81 -8.74
C SER A 11 11.33 -9.17 -9.64
N ASP A 12 11.52 -8.90 -9.91
CA ASP A 12 12.10 -8.26 -10.59
C ASP A 12 11.87 -8.24 -11.85
N ARG A 13 11.48 -8.56 -12.33
CA ARG A 13 11.43 -8.69 -13.50
C ARG A 13 10.62 -7.85 -14.11
N GLN A 14 10.09 -7.31 -14.18
CA GLN A 14 9.54 -6.69 -14.89
C GLN A 14 8.83 -5.77 -14.67
N ASP A 15 8.81 -5.32 -14.33
CA ASP A 15 8.60 -4.22 -14.53
C ASP A 15 7.19 -3.86 -14.62
N SER A 16 6.48 -3.96 -15.28
CA SER A 16 5.08 -3.73 -15.25
C SER A 16 4.39 -4.78 -14.44
N GLU A 17 5.19 -5.54 -13.73
CA GLU A 17 4.66 -6.61 -12.93
C GLU A 17 3.93 -6.11 -11.72
N ARG A 18 2.98 -6.90 -11.28
CA ARG A 18 2.20 -6.61 -10.11
C ARG A 18 2.56 -7.63 -9.04
N SER A 19 2.94 -7.14 -7.88
CA SER A 19 3.28 -8.00 -6.76
C SER A 19 2.12 -8.08 -5.80
N LEU A 20 2.00 -9.22 -5.13
CA LEU A 20 0.90 -9.44 -4.19
C LEU A 20 1.45 -9.86 -2.85
N ILE A 21 1.04 -9.16 -1.80
CA ILE A 21 1.27 -9.57 -0.43
C ILE A 21 -0.03 -10.17 0.05
N SER A 22 -0.09 -11.47 0.17
CA SER A 22 -1.33 -12.17 0.44
C SER A 22 -1.74 -12.02 1.91
N GLU A 23 -2.95 -12.44 2.22
CA GLU A 23 -3.53 -12.27 3.55
C GLU A 23 -2.73 -12.93 4.64
N SER A 24 -2.02 -14.00 4.33
CA SER A 24 -1.29 -14.74 5.33
C SER A 24 0.13 -14.22 5.53
N VAL A 25 0.49 -13.16 4.82
CA VAL A 25 1.85 -12.63 4.85
C VAL A 25 1.91 -11.40 5.73
N SER A 26 2.94 -11.34 6.58
CA SER A 26 3.20 -10.19 7.43
C SER A 26 4.64 -9.76 7.18
N ILE A 27 4.83 -8.49 6.88
CA ILE A 27 6.14 -7.94 6.53
C ILE A 27 6.47 -6.81 7.47
N GLU A 28 7.69 -6.84 8.01
CA GLU A 28 8.22 -5.71 8.77
C GLU A 28 9.48 -5.26 8.07
N GLY A 29 9.55 -3.97 7.77
CA GLY A 29 10.70 -3.40 7.09
C GLY A 29 10.27 -2.63 5.85
N THR A 30 11.25 -2.29 5.02
CA THR A 30 11.03 -1.49 3.83
C THR A 30 10.57 -2.38 2.68
N VAL A 31 9.51 -1.97 2.02
CA VAL A 31 9.00 -2.66 0.83
C VAL A 31 9.18 -1.72 -0.35
N THR A 32 9.87 -2.19 -1.38
CA THR A 32 10.14 -1.38 -2.56
C THR A 32 9.78 -2.18 -3.80
N SER A 33 9.07 -1.54 -4.71
CA SER A 33 8.69 -2.15 -5.98
C SER A 33 8.74 -1.10 -7.07
N SER A 34 9.18 -1.50 -8.25
CA SER A 34 9.22 -0.59 -9.38
C SER A 34 7.92 -0.58 -10.18
N GLY A 35 6.99 -1.44 -9.84
CA GLY A 35 5.69 -1.52 -10.50
C GLY A 35 4.57 -1.32 -9.52
N ALA A 36 3.56 -2.16 -9.62
CA ALA A 36 2.39 -2.11 -8.75
C ALA A 36 2.50 -3.17 -7.67
N ILE A 37 1.96 -2.87 -6.50
CA ILE A 37 1.93 -3.83 -5.41
C ILE A 37 0.54 -3.84 -4.80
N ASP A 38 -0.02 -5.04 -4.66
CA ASP A 38 -1.31 -5.25 -4.01
C ASP A 38 -1.03 -5.79 -2.61
N ILE A 39 -1.60 -5.14 -1.60
CA ILE A 39 -1.37 -5.53 -0.22
C ILE A 39 -2.67 -6.06 0.35
N ALA A 40 -2.72 -7.38 0.56
CA ALA A 40 -3.85 -8.03 1.19
C ALA A 40 -3.50 -8.51 2.59
N GLY A 41 -2.23 -8.45 2.95
CA GLY A 41 -1.75 -8.85 4.26
C GLY A 41 -1.35 -7.66 5.10
N LEU A 42 -0.38 -7.87 5.99
CA LEU A 42 0.06 -6.85 6.92
C LEU A 42 1.47 -6.38 6.56
N VAL A 43 1.63 -5.06 6.49
CA VAL A 43 2.94 -4.46 6.26
C VAL A 43 3.19 -3.41 7.32
N LYS A 44 4.35 -3.49 7.97
CA LYS A 44 4.80 -2.49 8.93
C LYS A 44 6.13 -1.93 8.45
N GLY A 45 6.12 -0.67 8.05
CA GLY A 45 7.32 -0.01 7.57
C GLY A 45 7.04 0.82 6.34
N PRO A 46 8.07 1.44 5.77
CA PRO A 46 7.86 2.26 4.57
C PRO A 46 7.62 1.40 3.35
N VAL A 47 6.70 1.84 2.50
CA VAL A 47 6.38 1.19 1.24
C VAL A 47 6.65 2.19 0.13
N ASN A 48 7.48 1.79 -0.82
CA ASN A 48 7.84 2.59 -1.97
C ASN A 48 7.49 1.81 -3.22
N SER A 49 6.59 2.34 -4.01
CA SER A 49 6.16 1.64 -5.21
C SER A 49 5.55 2.66 -6.15
N LYS A 50 5.47 2.32 -7.41
CA LYS A 50 4.83 3.19 -8.37
C LYS A 50 3.32 3.24 -8.12
N GLU A 51 2.73 2.09 -7.82
CA GLU A 51 1.32 2.01 -7.52
C GLU A 51 1.11 1.08 -6.34
N VAL A 52 0.32 1.51 -5.37
CA VAL A 52 0.03 0.70 -4.18
C VAL A 52 -1.48 0.56 -4.07
N ILE A 53 -1.94 -0.66 -3.91
CA ILE A 53 -3.35 -0.95 -3.68
C ILE A 53 -3.45 -1.73 -2.39
N ILE A 54 -4.11 -1.17 -1.39
CA ILE A 54 -4.35 -1.86 -0.13
C ILE A 54 -5.73 -2.48 -0.23
N LYS A 55 -5.76 -3.81 -0.29
CA LYS A 55 -7.02 -4.55 -0.41
C LYS A 55 -7.81 -4.45 0.88
N ASP A 56 -9.06 -4.86 0.84
CA ASP A 56 -9.93 -4.75 2.01
C ASP A 56 -9.44 -5.60 3.19
N THR A 57 -8.64 -6.62 2.94
CA THR A 57 -8.03 -7.40 4.00
C THR A 57 -6.62 -6.90 4.36
N GLY A 58 -6.14 -5.89 3.64
CA GLY A 58 -4.78 -5.40 3.86
C GLY A 58 -4.70 -4.37 4.96
N SER A 59 -3.53 -4.28 5.56
CA SER A 59 -3.26 -3.30 6.61
C SER A 59 -1.82 -2.84 6.47
N VAL A 60 -1.62 -1.53 6.43
CA VAL A 60 -0.29 -0.94 6.33
C VAL A 60 -0.10 0.04 7.47
N THR A 61 0.99 -0.12 8.19
CA THR A 61 1.38 0.82 9.25
C THR A 61 2.74 1.39 8.90
N GLY A 62 2.84 2.70 8.83
CA GLY A 62 4.08 3.37 8.50
C GLY A 62 3.85 4.43 7.44
N SER A 63 4.63 4.40 6.38
CA SER A 63 4.50 5.39 5.34
C SER A 63 4.39 4.72 3.97
N ILE A 64 3.72 5.39 3.07
CA ILE A 64 3.61 4.95 1.68
C ILE A 64 4.04 6.10 0.80
N GLU A 65 4.90 5.80 -0.16
CA GLU A 65 5.32 6.78 -1.16
C GLU A 65 5.10 6.14 -2.53
N SER A 66 4.26 6.75 -3.35
CA SER A 66 3.89 6.18 -4.63
C SER A 66 3.37 7.26 -5.54
N ASP A 67 3.18 6.92 -6.82
CA ASP A 67 2.50 7.83 -7.75
C ASP A 67 1.00 7.71 -7.56
N ARG A 68 0.52 6.50 -7.29
CA ARG A 68 -0.90 6.27 -7.11
C ARG A 68 -1.11 5.32 -5.95
N CYS A 69 -2.05 5.63 -5.10
CA CYS A 69 -2.37 4.80 -3.95
C CYS A 69 -3.87 4.61 -3.87
N GLU A 70 -4.32 3.37 -3.78
CA GLU A 70 -5.74 3.05 -3.59
C GLU A 70 -5.87 2.31 -2.28
N ILE A 71 -6.77 2.76 -1.44
CA ILE A 71 -6.92 2.22 -0.10
C ILE A 71 -8.33 1.69 0.08
N TYR A 72 -8.46 0.38 0.17
CA TYR A 72 -9.73 -0.29 0.47
C TYR A 72 -9.67 -0.99 1.81
N GLY A 73 -8.51 -1.03 2.43
CA GLY A 73 -8.30 -1.67 3.71
C GLY A 73 -7.92 -0.64 4.76
N HIS A 74 -6.94 -0.99 5.57
CA HIS A 74 -6.54 -0.19 6.71
C HIS A 74 -5.18 0.44 6.47
N MET A 75 -5.08 1.75 6.68
CA MET A 75 -3.82 2.46 6.57
C MET A 75 -3.64 3.33 7.80
N GLU A 76 -2.47 3.19 8.44
CA GLU A 76 -2.15 3.99 9.61
C GLU A 76 -0.77 4.60 9.40
N GLY A 77 -0.69 5.93 9.42
CA GLY A 77 0.56 6.63 9.23
C GLY A 77 0.42 7.68 8.14
N LYS A 78 1.42 7.76 7.27
CA LYS A 78 1.48 8.82 6.27
C LYS A 78 1.47 8.24 4.87
N VAL A 79 0.64 8.79 4.01
CA VAL A 79 0.59 8.42 2.59
C VAL A 79 0.98 9.64 1.78
N ASN A 80 1.95 9.46 0.89
CA ASN A 80 2.39 10.51 -0.02
C ASN A 80 2.30 9.95 -1.43
N ALA A 81 1.38 10.47 -2.21
CA ALA A 81 1.15 10.02 -3.57
C ALA A 81 0.61 11.16 -4.40
N GLN A 82 0.78 11.05 -5.71
CA GLN A 82 0.20 12.06 -6.60
C GLN A 82 -1.30 11.92 -6.66
N GLN A 83 -1.78 10.69 -6.67
CA GLN A 83 -3.21 10.43 -6.72
C GLN A 83 -3.56 9.43 -5.63
N ILE A 84 -4.56 9.76 -4.84
CA ILE A 84 -4.99 8.89 -3.75
C ILE A 84 -6.48 8.62 -3.93
N VAL A 85 -6.86 7.36 -3.86
CA VAL A 85 -8.25 6.94 -3.92
C VAL A 85 -8.52 6.13 -2.66
N VAL A 86 -9.52 6.54 -1.89
CA VAL A 86 -9.92 5.80 -0.70
C VAL A 86 -11.30 5.24 -0.96
N GLY A 87 -11.41 3.93 -0.99
CA GLY A 87 -12.66 3.26 -1.26
C GLY A 87 -13.58 3.24 -0.05
N SER A 88 -14.80 2.78 -0.25
CA SER A 88 -15.80 2.80 0.80
C SER A 88 -15.47 1.92 2.00
N THR A 89 -14.60 0.92 1.79
CA THR A 89 -14.15 0.07 2.88
C THR A 89 -12.82 0.55 3.46
N GLY A 90 -12.29 1.65 2.94
CA GLY A 90 -11.01 2.15 3.39
C GLY A 90 -11.10 2.86 4.74
N VAL A 91 -10.09 2.62 5.58
CA VAL A 91 -9.95 3.30 6.85
C VAL A 91 -8.55 3.88 6.88
N VAL A 92 -8.46 5.19 7.06
CA VAL A 92 -7.16 5.86 7.08
C VAL A 92 -7.03 6.62 8.38
N LYS A 93 -5.94 6.34 9.10
CA LYS A 93 -5.59 7.07 10.31
C LYS A 93 -4.23 7.69 10.10
N GLY A 94 -4.20 9.01 10.09
CA GLY A 94 -2.95 9.72 9.89
C GLY A 94 -3.09 10.77 8.82
N ASP A 95 -2.02 10.95 8.04
CA ASP A 95 -1.93 12.04 7.08
C ASP A 95 -1.96 11.53 5.65
N LEU A 96 -2.70 12.22 4.82
CA LEU A 96 -2.71 11.99 3.38
C LEU A 96 -2.13 13.21 2.70
N VAL A 97 -1.05 13.01 1.95
CA VAL A 97 -0.41 14.08 1.18
C VAL A 97 -0.52 13.69 -0.28
N PHE A 98 -1.20 14.52 -1.05
CA PHE A 98 -1.41 14.21 -2.45
C PHE A 98 -0.96 15.38 -3.31
N GLY A 99 -0.35 15.05 -4.45
CA GLY A 99 0.15 16.08 -5.35
C GLY A 99 -0.88 16.56 -6.36
N GLU A 100 -1.80 15.69 -6.76
CA GLU A 100 -2.78 16.03 -7.78
C GLU A 100 -4.21 15.86 -7.30
N THR A 101 -4.61 14.66 -6.92
CA THR A 101 -6.00 14.41 -6.58
C THR A 101 -6.12 13.51 -5.36
N LEU A 102 -7.15 13.77 -4.60
CA LEU A 102 -7.60 12.89 -3.54
C LEU A 102 -9.06 12.59 -3.81
N ARG A 103 -9.40 11.31 -3.84
CA ARG A 103 -10.74 10.89 -4.15
C ARG A 103 -11.21 9.91 -3.09
N THR A 104 -12.39 10.14 -2.58
CA THR A 104 -12.95 9.28 -1.55
C THR A 104 -14.33 8.82 -1.98
N GLU A 105 -14.67 7.61 -1.55
CA GLU A 105 -15.97 7.06 -1.82
C GLU A 105 -16.85 7.20 -0.59
N GLU A 106 -18.14 7.11 -0.79
CA GLU A 106 -19.08 7.21 0.29
C GLU A 106 -18.84 6.11 1.30
N GLY A 107 -18.91 6.45 2.57
CA GLY A 107 -18.66 5.47 3.62
C GLY A 107 -17.21 5.43 4.11
N THR A 108 -16.34 6.18 3.45
CA THR A 108 -14.95 6.25 3.84
C THR A 108 -14.79 6.90 5.22
N PHE A 109 -13.91 6.35 6.03
CA PHE A 109 -13.62 6.87 7.34
C PHE A 109 -12.23 7.45 7.39
N PHE A 110 -12.10 8.69 7.86
CA PHE A 110 -10.82 9.32 8.10
C PHE A 110 -10.65 9.63 9.56
N GLY A 111 -9.46 9.35 10.08
CA GLY A 111 -9.09 9.76 11.43
C GLY A 111 -7.70 10.36 11.39
N SER A 112 -7.39 11.22 12.33
CA SER A 112 -6.08 11.83 12.35
C SER A 112 -5.55 11.97 13.77
#